data_a1ef51312b499b360ddc2783c3ca0398
#
_entry.id   a1ef51312b499b360ddc2783c3ca0398
#
_cell.length_a   1.000
_cell.length_b   1.000
_cell.length_c   1.000
_cell.angle_alpha   90.00
_cell.angle_beta   90.00
_cell.angle_gamma   90.00
#
_symmetry.space_group_name_H-M   'P 1'
#
loop_
_entity.id
_entity.type
_entity.pdbx_description
1 polymer ?
#
loop_
_entity_poly.entity_id
_entity_poly.type
_entity_poly.pdbx_seq_one_letter_code
_entity_poly.pdbx_strand_id
1 'polypeptide(L)'
;MQNIICIIKEFEGIIGAILGSTFTLIITDILKKKGKLKIYLNNFEGKYWYNSKEDRSEPTTSKKYGTSIESFRFKFDIDVSNSSELPKIMRDLKISIYKNKKLLKEVDVNDEETRRVVCRCITVDKATIFNIPAKESYNFKLSAEIPEDIAIMMKDGLIIKLKYKNEKNKNKYFKIFCDKVSELEE
;
A
#
# COMPACT_ATOMS: atom_id res chain seq x y z
N MET A 1 -4.58 -57.45 21.73
CA MET A 1 -3.52 -56.70 21.00
C MET A 1 -3.08 -57.36 19.69
N GLN A 2 -2.89 -58.68 19.60
CA GLN A 2 -2.50 -59.33 18.36
C GLN A 2 -3.47 -59.11 17.18
N ASN A 3 -4.78 -59.12 17.41
CA ASN A 3 -5.77 -58.93 16.33
C ASN A 3 -5.71 -57.54 15.72
N ILE A 4 -5.37 -56.49 16.47
CA ILE A 4 -5.24 -55.12 15.99
C ILE A 4 -4.01 -54.98 15.09
N ILE A 5 -2.92 -55.63 15.46
CA ILE A 5 -1.68 -55.62 14.67
C ILE A 5 -1.85 -56.34 13.34
N CYS A 6 -2.65 -57.45 13.31
CA CYS A 6 -2.94 -58.17 12.09
C CYS A 6 -3.78 -57.33 11.13
N ILE A 7 -4.82 -56.64 11.63
CA ILE A 7 -5.65 -55.74 10.83
C ILE A 7 -4.83 -54.55 10.29
N ILE A 8 -3.94 -53.97 11.08
CA ILE A 8 -3.09 -52.86 10.61
C ILE A 8 -2.18 -53.33 9.47
N LYS A 9 -1.62 -54.56 9.52
CA LYS A 9 -0.78 -55.13 8.44
C LYS A 9 -1.57 -55.36 7.15
N GLU A 10 -2.81 -55.85 7.24
CA GLU A 10 -3.66 -56.06 6.06
C GLU A 10 -4.02 -54.78 5.33
N PHE A 11 -4.18 -53.68 6.07
CA PHE A 11 -4.54 -52.38 5.54
C PHE A 11 -3.36 -51.40 5.41
N GLU A 12 -2.11 -51.87 5.63
CA GLU A 12 -0.92 -51.01 5.62
C GLU A 12 -0.78 -50.19 4.33
N GLY A 13 -1.05 -50.82 3.18
CA GLY A 13 -1.01 -50.15 1.88
C GLY A 13 -2.06 -49.07 1.74
N ILE A 14 -3.31 -49.28 2.21
CA ILE A 14 -4.41 -48.33 2.14
C ILE A 14 -4.16 -47.15 3.09
N ILE A 15 -3.72 -47.47 4.32
CA ILE A 15 -3.38 -46.44 5.32
C ILE A 15 -2.23 -45.59 4.80
N GLY A 16 -1.17 -46.20 4.23
CA GLY A 16 -0.06 -45.48 3.64
C GLY A 16 -0.47 -44.58 2.48
N ALA A 17 -1.35 -45.03 1.60
CA ALA A 17 -1.89 -44.22 0.49
C ALA A 17 -2.72 -43.02 0.98
N ILE A 18 -3.58 -43.21 1.99
CA ILE A 18 -4.38 -42.16 2.59
C ILE A 18 -3.50 -41.11 3.28
N LEU A 19 -2.55 -41.54 4.09
CA LEU A 19 -1.63 -40.65 4.78
C LEU A 19 -0.73 -39.91 3.79
N GLY A 20 -0.19 -40.57 2.77
CA GLY A 20 0.66 -39.98 1.75
C GLY A 20 -0.10 -38.90 0.94
N SER A 21 -1.33 -39.20 0.47
CA SER A 21 -2.14 -38.27 -0.26
C SER A 21 -2.54 -37.05 0.59
N THR A 22 -2.96 -37.28 1.83
CA THR A 22 -3.32 -36.20 2.77
C THR A 22 -2.13 -35.30 3.06
N PHE A 23 -0.95 -35.88 3.32
CA PHE A 23 0.26 -35.10 3.56
C PHE A 23 0.69 -34.30 2.36
N THR A 24 0.60 -34.86 1.15
CA THR A 24 0.88 -34.14 -0.10
C THR A 24 -0.06 -32.97 -0.30
N LEU A 25 -1.37 -33.13 -0.04
CA LEU A 25 -2.34 -32.05 -0.14
C LEU A 25 -2.05 -30.91 0.85
N ILE A 26 -1.72 -31.24 2.10
CA ILE A 26 -1.38 -30.25 3.13
C ILE A 26 -0.11 -29.49 2.74
N ILE A 27 0.95 -30.18 2.33
CA ILE A 27 2.19 -29.53 1.90
C ILE A 27 1.94 -28.63 0.68
N THR A 28 1.20 -29.12 -0.29
CA THR A 28 0.87 -28.34 -1.51
C THR A 28 0.09 -27.08 -1.15
N ASP A 29 -0.90 -27.16 -0.26
CA ASP A 29 -1.67 -25.99 0.20
C ASP A 29 -0.77 -24.97 0.95
N ILE A 30 0.14 -25.45 1.81
CA ILE A 30 1.11 -24.61 2.49
C ILE A 30 2.03 -23.92 1.50
N LEU A 31 2.54 -24.64 0.50
CA LEU A 31 3.43 -24.09 -0.52
C LEU A 31 2.73 -23.05 -1.39
N LYS A 32 1.50 -23.31 -1.82
CA LYS A 32 0.68 -22.36 -2.58
C LYS A 32 0.48 -21.05 -1.82
N LYS A 33 0.25 -21.10 -0.51
CA LYS A 33 0.08 -19.94 0.36
C LYS A 33 1.39 -19.22 0.68
N LYS A 34 2.53 -19.91 0.48
CA LYS A 34 3.87 -19.38 0.78
C LYS A 34 4.28 -18.39 -0.29
N GLY A 35 4.19 -17.12 0.01
CA GLY A 35 4.59 -16.03 -0.87
C GLY A 35 4.16 -14.72 -0.24
N LYS A 36 4.81 -13.65 -0.64
CA LYS A 36 4.60 -12.32 -0.07
C LYS A 36 4.37 -11.31 -1.17
N LEU A 37 3.61 -10.28 -0.87
CA LEU A 37 3.64 -9.06 -1.66
C LEU A 37 4.98 -8.37 -1.43
N LYS A 38 5.66 -8.04 -2.51
CA LYS A 38 6.83 -7.16 -2.51
C LYS A 38 6.38 -5.85 -3.15
N ILE A 39 6.70 -4.75 -2.50
CA ILE A 39 6.34 -3.40 -2.96
C ILE A 39 7.64 -2.66 -3.20
N TYR A 40 7.74 -2.00 -4.35
CA TYR A 40 8.86 -1.17 -4.76
C TYR A 40 8.32 0.21 -5.11
N LEU A 41 9.02 1.24 -4.68
CA LEU A 41 8.73 2.61 -5.07
C LEU A 41 9.53 2.91 -6.35
N ASN A 42 8.84 3.32 -7.42
CA ASN A 42 9.47 3.66 -8.69
C ASN A 42 9.65 5.16 -8.85
N ASN A 43 8.64 5.93 -8.46
CA ASN A 43 8.64 7.37 -8.59
C ASN A 43 7.98 8.03 -7.39
N PHE A 44 8.45 9.22 -7.03
CA PHE A 44 7.84 10.07 -6.02
C PHE A 44 8.01 11.53 -6.42
N GLU A 45 6.90 12.23 -6.58
CA GLU A 45 6.88 13.65 -6.93
C GLU A 45 5.97 14.38 -5.97
N GLY A 46 6.48 15.39 -5.27
CA GLY A 46 5.71 16.18 -4.33
C GLY A 46 5.86 17.67 -4.56
N LYS A 47 4.77 18.41 -4.37
CA LYS A 47 4.76 19.87 -4.51
C LYS A 47 3.92 20.50 -3.40
N TYR A 48 4.40 21.64 -2.89
CA TYR A 48 3.62 22.48 -2.00
C TYR A 48 2.61 23.28 -2.81
N TRP A 49 1.45 23.43 -2.24
CA TRP A 49 0.41 24.33 -2.73
C TRP A 49 0.27 25.48 -1.76
N TYR A 50 0.22 26.69 -2.31
CA TYR A 50 0.17 27.93 -1.57
C TYR A 50 -1.13 28.67 -1.85
N ASN A 51 -1.73 29.25 -0.82
CA ASN A 51 -2.90 30.10 -0.94
C ASN A 51 -2.54 31.53 -0.56
N SER A 52 -3.07 32.50 -1.30
CA SER A 52 -2.96 33.92 -0.93
C SER A 52 -4.09 34.27 0.05
N LYS A 53 -3.73 34.84 1.20
CA LYS A 53 -4.73 35.28 2.20
C LYS A 53 -5.54 36.49 1.71
N GLU A 54 -5.01 37.24 0.75
CA GLU A 54 -5.58 38.49 0.26
C GLU A 54 -6.39 38.32 -1.03
N ASP A 55 -6.11 37.30 -1.80
CA ASP A 55 -6.73 37.04 -3.08
C ASP A 55 -7.42 35.64 -3.06
N ARG A 56 -8.69 35.59 -3.42
CA ARG A 56 -9.45 34.34 -3.58
C ARG A 56 -9.03 33.55 -4.83
N SER A 57 -7.77 33.74 -5.26
CA SER A 57 -7.19 33.01 -6.39
C SER A 57 -7.03 31.55 -6.09
N GLU A 58 -7.06 30.72 -7.12
CA GLU A 58 -6.80 29.28 -6.99
C GLU A 58 -5.39 29.03 -6.41
N PRO A 59 -5.25 28.00 -5.57
CA PRO A 59 -3.95 27.62 -5.01
C PRO A 59 -2.90 27.41 -6.10
N THR A 60 -1.69 27.88 -5.88
CA THR A 60 -0.58 27.79 -6.83
C THR A 60 0.60 27.03 -6.23
N THR A 61 1.46 26.46 -7.09
CA THR A 61 2.73 25.84 -6.67
C THR A 61 3.86 26.86 -6.51
N SER A 62 3.65 28.12 -6.94
CA SER A 62 4.64 29.19 -6.80
C SER A 62 4.49 29.93 -5.49
N LYS A 63 5.54 29.94 -4.68
CA LYS A 63 5.60 30.71 -3.44
C LYS A 63 5.72 32.21 -3.78
N LYS A 64 4.71 32.98 -3.44
CA LYS A 64 4.71 34.46 -3.57
C LYS A 64 4.75 35.11 -2.19
N TYR A 65 5.15 36.38 -2.13
CA TYR A 65 5.11 37.14 -0.89
C TYR A 65 3.67 37.19 -0.36
N GLY A 66 3.48 36.93 0.94
CA GLY A 66 2.15 36.91 1.56
C GLY A 66 1.35 35.61 1.40
N THR A 67 1.90 34.57 0.72
CA THR A 67 1.24 33.26 0.60
C THR A 67 1.56 32.37 1.79
N SER A 68 0.59 31.53 2.21
CA SER A 68 0.76 30.46 3.19
C SER A 68 0.68 29.10 2.52
N ILE A 69 1.35 28.08 3.10
CA ILE A 69 1.19 26.70 2.65
C ILE A 69 -0.25 26.28 2.90
N GLU A 70 -0.94 25.79 1.90
CA GLU A 70 -2.29 25.22 2.00
C GLU A 70 -2.23 23.72 2.17
N SER A 71 -1.43 23.06 1.35
CA SER A 71 -1.27 21.60 1.40
C SER A 71 0.04 21.18 0.75
N PHE A 72 0.41 19.92 0.98
CA PHE A 72 1.45 19.24 0.24
C PHE A 72 0.81 18.07 -0.52
N ARG A 73 0.84 18.16 -1.86
CA ARG A 73 0.30 17.12 -2.76
C ARG A 73 1.44 16.34 -3.36
N PHE A 74 1.31 15.03 -3.37
CA PHE A 74 2.31 14.17 -3.97
C PHE A 74 1.70 13.01 -4.74
N LYS A 75 2.44 12.58 -5.74
CA LYS A 75 2.17 11.40 -6.55
C LYS A 75 3.30 10.41 -6.34
N PHE A 76 2.98 9.15 -6.41
CA PHE A 76 3.97 8.08 -6.31
C PHE A 76 3.52 6.86 -7.08
N ASP A 77 4.46 6.21 -7.70
CA ASP A 77 4.25 4.98 -8.46
C ASP A 77 4.85 3.83 -7.68
N ILE A 78 4.08 2.77 -7.50
CA ILE A 78 4.55 1.55 -6.82
C ILE A 78 4.36 0.34 -7.70
N ASP A 79 5.38 -0.51 -7.77
CA ASP A 79 5.25 -1.86 -8.29
C ASP A 79 4.95 -2.83 -7.16
N VAL A 80 3.87 -3.57 -7.32
CA VAL A 80 3.46 -4.60 -6.36
C VAL A 80 3.55 -5.96 -7.03
N SER A 81 4.47 -6.79 -6.57
CA SER A 81 4.69 -8.14 -7.07
C SER A 81 4.16 -9.17 -6.08
N ASN A 82 3.35 -10.11 -6.57
CA ASN A 82 2.85 -11.24 -5.81
C ASN A 82 3.66 -12.50 -6.12
N SER A 83 4.51 -12.92 -5.20
CA SER A 83 5.32 -14.14 -5.37
C SER A 83 4.60 -15.44 -4.99
N SER A 84 3.33 -15.37 -4.53
CA SER A 84 2.55 -16.55 -4.17
C SER A 84 1.80 -17.14 -5.37
N GLU A 85 1.36 -18.37 -5.25
CA GLU A 85 0.49 -19.03 -6.23
C GLU A 85 -1.00 -18.71 -6.03
N LEU A 86 -1.31 -17.91 -5.02
CA LEU A 86 -2.67 -17.44 -4.76
C LEU A 86 -2.74 -15.92 -4.93
N PRO A 87 -3.87 -15.39 -5.39
CA PRO A 87 -4.07 -13.95 -5.45
C PRO A 87 -3.94 -13.32 -4.06
N LYS A 88 -3.45 -12.10 -4.01
CA LYS A 88 -3.29 -11.29 -2.80
C LYS A 88 -4.09 -10.01 -2.94
N ILE A 89 -4.54 -9.50 -1.80
CA ILE A 89 -5.36 -8.28 -1.76
C ILE A 89 -4.66 -7.23 -0.90
N MET A 90 -4.64 -6.01 -1.40
CA MET A 90 -4.35 -4.81 -0.63
C MET A 90 -5.64 -4.00 -0.51
N ARG A 91 -6.08 -3.67 0.69
CA ARG A 91 -7.29 -2.87 0.92
C ARG A 91 -7.07 -1.82 2.00
N ASP A 92 -8.00 -0.86 2.05
CA ASP A 92 -7.98 0.25 3.01
C ASP A 92 -6.64 1.01 2.94
N LEU A 93 -6.23 1.39 1.72
CA LEU A 93 -4.97 2.08 1.51
C LEU A 93 -5.03 3.48 2.11
N LYS A 94 -4.05 3.81 2.93
CA LYS A 94 -3.89 5.14 3.55
C LYS A 94 -2.42 5.54 3.61
N ILE A 95 -2.18 6.82 3.60
CA ILE A 95 -0.88 7.37 3.95
C ILE A 95 -0.87 7.66 5.44
N SER A 96 0.08 7.06 6.15
CA SER A 96 0.33 7.31 7.57
C SER A 96 1.58 8.16 7.71
N ILE A 97 1.45 9.31 8.37
CA ILE A 97 2.49 10.33 8.53
C ILE A 97 2.99 10.29 9.97
N TYR A 98 4.31 10.17 10.13
CA TYR A 98 4.95 10.05 11.44
C TYR A 98 6.01 11.13 11.64
N LYS A 99 6.09 11.64 12.88
CA LYS A 99 7.21 12.45 13.39
C LYS A 99 7.73 11.77 14.67
N ASN A 100 9.03 11.52 14.73
CA ASN A 100 9.66 10.89 15.90
C ASN A 100 8.96 9.60 16.36
N LYS A 101 8.60 8.72 15.41
CA LYS A 101 7.85 7.46 15.63
C LYS A 101 6.39 7.62 16.08
N LYS A 102 5.91 8.83 16.33
CA LYS A 102 4.52 9.11 16.69
C LYS A 102 3.70 9.33 15.42
N LEU A 103 2.56 8.66 15.29
CA LEU A 103 1.60 8.89 14.21
C LEU A 103 0.98 10.27 14.40
N LEU A 104 1.08 11.13 13.39
CA LEU A 104 0.46 12.44 13.37
C LEU A 104 -0.93 12.38 12.71
N LYS A 105 -0.99 11.82 11.50
CA LYS A 105 -2.23 11.79 10.70
C LYS A 105 -2.24 10.63 9.74
N GLU A 106 -3.45 10.19 9.38
CA GLU A 106 -3.68 9.30 8.24
C GLU A 106 -4.53 10.04 7.21
N VAL A 107 -4.14 9.98 5.93
CA VAL A 107 -4.88 10.56 4.81
C VAL A 107 -5.20 9.48 3.79
N ASP A 108 -6.27 9.70 3.05
CA ASP A 108 -6.71 8.77 2.01
C ASP A 108 -5.73 8.80 0.82
N VAL A 109 -5.66 7.70 0.09
CA VAL A 109 -4.90 7.56 -1.14
C VAL A 109 -5.88 7.56 -2.31
N ASN A 110 -5.55 8.29 -3.36
CA ASN A 110 -6.32 8.33 -4.59
C ASN A 110 -5.64 7.47 -5.67
N ASP A 111 -6.45 6.87 -6.53
CA ASP A 111 -6.00 6.08 -7.67
C ASP A 111 -5.97 6.98 -8.91
N GLU A 112 -4.78 7.40 -9.33
CA GLU A 112 -4.57 8.29 -10.47
C GLU A 112 -5.03 7.70 -11.81
N GLU A 113 -5.17 6.38 -11.93
CA GLU A 113 -5.71 5.74 -13.13
C GLU A 113 -7.21 6.01 -13.31
N THR A 114 -7.91 6.34 -12.24
CA THR A 114 -9.33 6.70 -12.27
C THR A 114 -9.58 8.19 -12.56
N ARG A 115 -8.50 8.96 -12.81
CA ARG A 115 -8.58 10.40 -13.07
C ARG A 115 -9.47 10.72 -14.27
N ARG A 116 -10.47 11.54 -14.05
CA ARG A 116 -11.41 11.99 -15.07
C ARG A 116 -11.76 13.47 -14.89
N VAL A 117 -12.12 14.13 -15.99
CA VAL A 117 -12.58 15.50 -15.98
C VAL A 117 -14.10 15.51 -16.21
N VAL A 118 -14.83 16.02 -15.24
CA VAL A 118 -16.29 16.15 -15.29
C VAL A 118 -16.64 17.60 -15.04
N CYS A 119 -17.30 18.24 -16.01
CA CYS A 119 -17.72 19.67 -15.92
C CYS A 119 -16.58 20.60 -15.48
N ARG A 120 -15.38 20.46 -16.04
CA ARG A 120 -14.15 21.20 -15.69
C ARG A 120 -13.57 20.88 -14.29
N CYS A 121 -14.18 19.97 -13.55
CA CYS A 121 -13.63 19.49 -12.28
C CYS A 121 -12.85 18.20 -12.50
N ILE A 122 -11.68 18.10 -11.89
CA ILE A 122 -10.89 16.86 -11.87
C ILE A 122 -11.39 16.03 -10.70
N THR A 123 -11.81 14.79 -10.99
CA THR A 123 -12.19 13.82 -9.98
C THR A 123 -11.25 12.62 -10.06
N VAL A 124 -10.90 12.07 -8.90
CA VAL A 124 -10.06 10.88 -8.75
C VAL A 124 -10.69 10.02 -7.67
N ASP A 125 -10.86 8.74 -7.94
CA ASP A 125 -11.47 7.85 -6.96
C ASP A 125 -10.44 7.43 -5.89
N LYS A 126 -10.93 7.10 -4.69
CA LYS A 126 -10.05 6.61 -3.62
C LYS A 126 -9.56 5.21 -3.94
N ALA A 127 -8.27 4.96 -3.70
CA ALA A 127 -7.66 3.65 -3.81
C ALA A 127 -8.12 2.76 -2.65
N THR A 128 -9.17 1.96 -2.85
CA THR A 128 -9.78 1.16 -1.78
C THR A 128 -9.30 -0.27 -1.76
N ILE A 129 -9.29 -0.93 -2.92
CA ILE A 129 -8.97 -2.37 -3.05
C ILE A 129 -8.18 -2.61 -4.32
N PHE A 130 -7.03 -3.27 -4.17
CA PHE A 130 -6.24 -3.81 -5.27
C PHE A 130 -6.13 -5.32 -5.13
N ASN A 131 -6.54 -6.03 -6.19
CA ASN A 131 -6.38 -7.47 -6.30
C ASN A 131 -5.17 -7.77 -7.19
N ILE A 132 -4.16 -8.43 -6.62
CA ILE A 132 -2.92 -8.78 -7.31
C ILE A 132 -2.95 -10.28 -7.59
N PRO A 133 -3.13 -10.71 -8.85
CA PRO A 133 -3.15 -12.12 -9.22
C PRO A 133 -1.88 -12.87 -8.81
N ALA A 134 -1.95 -14.20 -8.86
CA ALA A 134 -0.83 -15.06 -8.52
C ALA A 134 0.33 -14.88 -9.50
N LYS A 135 1.56 -14.77 -8.99
CA LYS A 135 2.81 -14.68 -9.80
C LYS A 135 2.87 -13.48 -10.73
N GLU A 136 2.07 -12.45 -10.49
CA GLU A 136 2.02 -11.24 -11.31
C GLU A 136 2.55 -10.02 -10.57
N SER A 137 2.87 -8.99 -11.35
CA SER A 137 3.26 -7.68 -10.86
C SER A 137 2.41 -6.60 -11.54
N TYR A 138 2.01 -5.62 -10.75
CA TYR A 138 1.23 -4.48 -11.21
C TYR A 138 1.87 -3.18 -10.76
N ASN A 139 1.85 -2.19 -11.65
CA ASN A 139 2.20 -0.82 -11.32
C ASN A 139 0.93 -0.05 -10.95
N PHE A 140 0.95 0.66 -9.84
CA PHE A 140 -0.12 1.53 -9.39
C PHE A 140 0.37 2.97 -9.30
N LYS A 141 -0.34 3.89 -9.94
CA LYS A 141 -0.11 5.33 -9.88
C LYS A 141 -1.05 5.94 -8.87
N LEU A 142 -0.49 6.42 -7.79
CA LEU A 142 -1.23 6.85 -6.61
C LEU A 142 -0.92 8.32 -6.28
N SER A 143 -1.87 8.98 -5.62
CA SER A 143 -1.66 10.32 -5.09
C SER A 143 -2.26 10.48 -3.71
N ALA A 144 -1.76 11.47 -2.97
CA ALA A 144 -2.33 11.87 -1.70
C ALA A 144 -2.08 13.35 -1.44
N GLU A 145 -2.90 13.92 -0.56
CA GLU A 145 -2.80 15.30 -0.13
C GLU A 145 -2.66 15.38 1.37
N ILE A 146 -1.62 16.07 1.82
CA ILE A 146 -1.35 16.35 3.22
C ILE A 146 -1.84 17.76 3.52
N PRO A 147 -2.76 17.94 4.46
CA PRO A 147 -3.33 19.27 4.77
C PRO A 147 -2.31 20.17 5.46
N GLU A 148 -2.64 21.48 5.50
CA GLU A 148 -1.80 22.58 5.98
C GLU A 148 -1.10 22.28 7.30
N ASP A 149 -1.85 21.81 8.31
CA ASP A 149 -1.37 21.55 9.67
C ASP A 149 -0.16 20.63 9.73
N ILE A 150 -0.09 19.66 8.82
CA ILE A 150 1.00 18.69 8.71
C ILE A 150 2.01 19.11 7.63
N ALA A 151 1.56 19.73 6.54
CA ALA A 151 2.42 20.17 5.44
C ALA A 151 3.51 21.15 5.89
N ILE A 152 3.19 22.05 6.83
CA ILE A 152 4.14 22.96 7.45
C ILE A 152 5.26 22.21 8.17
N MET A 153 4.94 21.08 8.80
CA MET A 153 5.90 20.25 9.54
C MET A 153 6.79 19.39 8.65
N MET A 154 6.52 19.30 7.34
CA MET A 154 7.33 18.50 6.40
C MET A 154 8.80 18.95 6.38
N LYS A 155 9.05 20.25 6.59
CA LYS A 155 10.41 20.81 6.63
C LYS A 155 11.27 20.28 7.79
N ASP A 156 10.63 19.72 8.81
CA ASP A 156 11.31 19.19 10.01
C ASP A 156 11.66 17.70 9.90
N GLY A 157 11.43 17.09 8.75
CA GLY A 157 11.64 15.66 8.50
C GLY A 157 10.49 14.82 9.03
N LEU A 158 9.69 14.31 8.11
CA LEU A 158 8.59 13.38 8.39
C LEU A 158 8.85 12.03 7.71
N ILE A 159 8.24 10.99 8.26
CA ILE A 159 8.24 9.66 7.65
C ILE A 159 6.86 9.41 7.08
N ILE A 160 6.78 9.19 5.77
CA ILE A 160 5.55 8.84 5.07
C ILE A 160 5.56 7.35 4.77
N LYS A 161 4.49 6.66 5.19
CA LYS A 161 4.30 5.22 4.94
C LYS A 161 2.96 4.97 4.28
N LEU A 162 2.94 4.11 3.29
CA LEU A 162 1.72 3.49 2.78
C LEU A 162 1.28 2.41 3.77
N LYS A 163 0.10 2.57 4.34
CA LYS A 163 -0.58 1.57 5.16
C LYS A 163 -1.63 0.86 4.31
N TYR A 164 -1.70 -0.44 4.41
CA TYR A 164 -2.77 -1.23 3.79
C TYR A 164 -3.10 -2.44 4.66
N LYS A 165 -4.27 -3.03 4.47
CA LYS A 165 -4.65 -4.30 5.06
C LYS A 165 -4.45 -5.42 4.05
N ASN A 166 -3.88 -6.51 4.49
CA ASN A 166 -3.74 -7.72 3.69
C ASN A 166 -5.00 -8.61 3.75
N GLU A 167 -4.98 -9.76 3.06
CA GLU A 167 -6.06 -10.75 3.03
C GLU A 167 -6.51 -11.24 4.42
N LYS A 168 -5.61 -11.19 5.42
CA LYS A 168 -5.88 -11.57 6.82
C LYS A 168 -6.34 -10.39 7.68
N ASN A 169 -6.72 -9.29 7.06
CA ASN A 169 -7.11 -8.04 7.72
C ASN A 169 -6.03 -7.44 8.65
N LYS A 170 -4.76 -7.80 8.44
CA LYS A 170 -3.62 -7.26 9.21
C LYS A 170 -3.03 -6.05 8.53
N ASN A 171 -2.79 -4.99 9.30
CA ASN A 171 -2.11 -3.80 8.81
C ASN A 171 -0.67 -4.13 8.39
N LYS A 172 -0.30 -3.63 7.23
CA LYS A 172 1.04 -3.64 6.66
C LYS A 172 1.45 -2.22 6.34
N TYR A 173 2.75 -1.96 6.40
CA TYR A 173 3.31 -0.64 6.17
C TYR A 173 4.47 -0.76 5.18
N PHE A 174 4.48 0.13 4.20
CA PHE A 174 5.56 0.31 3.26
C PHE A 174 6.05 1.75 3.35
N LYS A 175 7.36 1.96 3.51
CA LYS A 175 7.95 3.29 3.64
C LYS A 175 8.09 3.90 2.24
N ILE A 176 7.47 5.05 2.02
CA ILE A 176 7.54 5.79 0.76
C ILE A 176 8.65 6.83 0.85
N PHE A 177 8.65 7.65 1.90
CA PHE A 177 9.53 8.79 2.00
C PHE A 177 10.07 8.93 3.44
N CYS A 178 11.33 9.31 3.54
CA CYS A 178 11.98 9.64 4.80
C CYS A 178 13.17 10.52 4.49
N ASP A 179 12.99 11.83 4.55
CA ASP A 179 14.05 12.79 4.69
C ASP A 179 13.51 14.23 4.76
N LYS A 180 14.39 15.17 5.03
CA LYS A 180 14.09 16.60 4.99
C LYS A 180 13.83 17.00 3.53
N VAL A 181 12.71 17.65 3.28
CA VAL A 181 12.26 18.11 1.95
C VAL A 181 13.16 19.26 1.40
N SER A 182 14.40 19.38 1.84
CA SER A 182 15.33 20.44 1.40
C SER A 182 15.80 20.31 -0.06
N GLU A 183 15.48 19.21 -0.77
CA GLU A 183 15.95 18.97 -2.14
C GLU A 183 14.85 19.04 -3.22
N LEU A 184 13.62 19.45 -2.88
CA LEU A 184 12.52 19.54 -3.85
C LEU A 184 12.24 20.99 -4.32
N GLU A 185 13.11 21.95 -4.02
CA GLU A 185 12.96 23.37 -4.39
C GLU A 185 13.90 23.80 -5.54
N GLU A 186 14.25 22.93 -6.51
CA GLU A 186 14.87 23.34 -7.79
C GLU A 186 13.92 23.15 -8.98
#